data_d4ebbb20970bdf6f685b74d4655d9811
#
_entry.id   d4ebbb20970bdf6f685b74d4655d9811
#
_cell.length_a   1.000
_cell.length_b   1.000
_cell.length_c   1.000
_cell.angle_alpha   90.00
_cell.angle_beta   90.00
_cell.angle_gamma   90.00
#
_symmetry.space_group_name_H-M   'P 1'
#
loop_
_entity.id
_entity.type
_entity.pdbx_description
1 polymer ?
#
loop_
_entity_poly.entity_id
_entity_poly.type
_entity_poly.pdbx_seq_one_letter_code
_entity_poly.pdbx_strand_id
1 'polypeptide(L)'
;LSYAVYLRQTDGSPAILLGEGGATTLSPDGQWVVSQTQGQTYVRCFDRERTDCYENPNATASGIYRGQMPIGLTSHRGHAAGVLALLGLVAAGLYLRSPRPGLLLLFGLGALALWFTQTRGGWLALWGTLALLALGLTWKRPGRLRPALALFLVGALSYGLYLALGQMGVQEPRRFPELGASFAEANAYSSGRLELWRKALAALPLRPWLGWGFDGYARASPHAVDWNGEDRRFVPAALSLPVRLVQGEDRLFYLEDPTGLRLLAPAPYAKAHNLFLDLLLSVGVLGGAAYLLWLGAALRQASWAKLPFALAVAGYLLYGLTWYDSVHVTPLALLALGALVTREEVWRGA
;
A
#
# COMPACT_ATOMS: atom_id res chain seq x y z
N LEU A 1 1.89 -18.74 -7.24
CA LEU A 1 0.61 -19.43 -7.03
C LEU A 1 -0.40 -18.82 -7.99
N SER A 2 -0.83 -19.59 -9.00
CA SER A 2 -1.97 -19.24 -9.83
C SER A 2 -3.22 -19.73 -9.13
N TYR A 3 -4.20 -18.85 -8.95
CA TYR A 3 -5.54 -19.25 -8.50
C TYR A 3 -6.37 -19.55 -9.75
N ALA A 4 -7.23 -20.56 -9.65
CA ALA A 4 -8.20 -20.86 -10.69
C ALA A 4 -9.61 -20.61 -10.18
N VAL A 5 -10.44 -19.99 -11.01
CA VAL A 5 -11.84 -19.71 -10.70
C VAL A 5 -12.69 -20.86 -11.20
N TYR A 6 -13.42 -21.50 -10.27
CA TYR A 6 -14.36 -22.57 -10.57
C TYR A 6 -15.78 -22.13 -10.21
N LEU A 7 -16.72 -22.49 -11.05
CA LEU A 7 -18.15 -22.44 -10.74
C LEU A 7 -18.65 -23.84 -10.43
N ARG A 8 -19.42 -23.98 -9.34
CA ARG A 8 -20.14 -25.20 -9.03
C ARG A 8 -21.60 -24.86 -8.73
N GLN A 9 -22.50 -25.56 -9.37
CA GLN A 9 -23.92 -25.49 -9.03
C GLN A 9 -24.20 -26.23 -7.71
N THR A 10 -25.24 -25.82 -6.99
CA THR A 10 -25.60 -26.40 -5.69
C THR A 10 -26.26 -27.79 -5.82
N ASP A 11 -26.52 -28.25 -7.05
CA ASP A 11 -27.12 -29.53 -7.39
C ASP A 11 -26.13 -30.72 -7.36
N GLY A 12 -24.84 -30.43 -7.05
CA GLY A 12 -23.80 -31.46 -6.99
C GLY A 12 -23.09 -31.73 -8.32
N SER A 13 -23.43 -31.03 -9.39
CA SER A 13 -22.76 -31.14 -10.69
C SER A 13 -21.25 -30.82 -10.56
N PRO A 14 -20.41 -31.35 -11.49
CA PRO A 14 -18.97 -31.06 -11.48
C PRO A 14 -18.67 -29.56 -11.58
N ALA A 15 -17.64 -29.12 -10.87
CA ALA A 15 -17.16 -27.73 -10.98
C ALA A 15 -16.61 -27.45 -12.36
N ILE A 16 -17.02 -26.33 -12.94
CA ILE A 16 -16.56 -25.86 -14.26
C ILE A 16 -15.43 -24.86 -14.05
N LEU A 17 -14.28 -25.09 -14.68
CA LEU A 17 -13.16 -24.16 -14.67
C LEU A 17 -13.51 -22.96 -15.56
N LEU A 18 -13.55 -21.76 -14.98
CA LEU A 18 -13.81 -20.51 -15.69
C LEU A 18 -12.51 -19.83 -16.14
N GLY A 19 -11.38 -20.18 -15.55
CA GLY A 19 -10.06 -19.66 -15.87
C GLY A 19 -9.23 -19.29 -14.66
N GLU A 20 -8.09 -18.65 -14.89
CA GLU A 20 -7.17 -18.22 -13.82
C GLU A 20 -7.63 -16.93 -13.15
N GLY A 21 -7.29 -16.77 -11.87
CA GLY A 21 -7.55 -15.58 -11.06
C GLY A 21 -8.42 -15.84 -9.84
N GLY A 22 -8.71 -14.81 -9.09
CA GLY A 22 -9.62 -14.82 -7.94
C GLY A 22 -11.00 -14.28 -8.33
N ALA A 23 -12.08 -15.03 -8.08
CA ALA A 23 -13.43 -14.51 -8.26
C ALA A 23 -13.72 -13.41 -7.24
N THR A 24 -14.24 -12.26 -7.69
CA THR A 24 -14.58 -11.13 -6.83
C THR A 24 -16.08 -11.00 -6.61
N THR A 25 -16.88 -11.27 -7.60
CA THR A 25 -18.34 -11.20 -7.51
C THR A 25 -19.01 -11.97 -8.63
N LEU A 26 -20.28 -12.31 -8.40
CA LEU A 26 -21.19 -12.91 -9.37
C LEU A 26 -22.25 -11.86 -9.75
N SER A 27 -22.66 -11.82 -11.02
CA SER A 27 -23.79 -10.98 -11.42
C SER A 27 -25.09 -11.44 -10.73
N PRO A 28 -26.07 -10.54 -10.50
CA PRO A 28 -27.35 -10.89 -9.86
C PRO A 28 -28.12 -11.98 -10.60
N ASP A 29 -27.98 -12.05 -11.93
CA ASP A 29 -28.61 -13.07 -12.77
C ASP A 29 -27.82 -14.40 -12.82
N GLY A 30 -26.66 -14.45 -12.16
CA GLY A 30 -25.79 -15.63 -12.12
C GLY A 30 -25.11 -15.98 -13.43
N GLN A 31 -25.16 -15.11 -14.44
CA GLN A 31 -24.62 -15.40 -15.77
C GLN A 31 -23.17 -14.97 -15.96
N TRP A 32 -22.68 -14.08 -15.11
CA TRP A 32 -21.35 -13.49 -15.21
C TRP A 32 -20.58 -13.59 -13.91
N VAL A 33 -19.29 -13.85 -14.01
CA VAL A 33 -18.36 -13.70 -12.89
C VAL A 33 -17.33 -12.63 -13.19
N VAL A 34 -17.11 -11.76 -12.23
CA VAL A 34 -16.00 -10.82 -12.25
C VAL A 34 -14.83 -11.49 -11.52
N SER A 35 -13.72 -11.64 -12.20
CA SER A 35 -12.49 -12.18 -11.62
C SER A 35 -11.34 -11.21 -11.77
N GLN A 36 -10.38 -11.27 -10.87
CA GLN A 36 -9.15 -10.50 -10.95
C GLN A 36 -7.95 -11.43 -11.06
N THR A 37 -7.12 -11.17 -12.04
CA THR A 37 -5.83 -11.82 -12.20
C THR A 37 -4.79 -10.74 -12.42
N GLN A 38 -3.77 -10.71 -11.56
CA GLN A 38 -2.62 -9.82 -11.68
C GLN A 38 -2.98 -8.32 -11.81
N GLY A 39 -4.04 -7.91 -11.11
CA GLY A 39 -4.52 -6.51 -11.09
C GLY A 39 -5.40 -6.12 -12.27
N GLN A 40 -5.70 -7.05 -13.17
CA GLN A 40 -6.70 -6.87 -14.23
C GLN A 40 -8.02 -7.51 -13.85
N THR A 41 -9.11 -6.84 -14.22
CA THR A 41 -10.47 -7.33 -13.99
C THR A 41 -11.01 -7.95 -15.26
N TYR A 42 -11.48 -9.18 -15.14
CA TYR A 42 -12.12 -9.93 -16.23
C TYR A 42 -13.59 -10.13 -15.89
N VAL A 43 -14.45 -9.96 -16.88
CA VAL A 43 -15.85 -10.39 -16.82
C VAL A 43 -15.95 -11.65 -17.65
N ARG A 44 -16.34 -12.75 -17.03
CA ARG A 44 -16.45 -14.06 -17.66
C ARG A 44 -17.89 -14.54 -17.66
N CYS A 45 -18.32 -15.02 -18.79
CA CYS A 45 -19.65 -15.57 -19.00
C CYS A 45 -19.66 -17.07 -18.74
N PHE A 46 -20.76 -17.60 -18.22
CA PHE A 46 -20.92 -19.02 -17.98
C PHE A 46 -21.36 -19.80 -19.23
N ASP A 47 -21.94 -19.10 -20.19
CA ASP A 47 -22.44 -19.74 -21.39
C ASP A 47 -21.35 -19.76 -22.46
N ARG A 48 -20.85 -20.96 -22.78
CA ARG A 48 -19.82 -21.16 -23.79
C ARG A 48 -20.30 -20.94 -25.24
N GLU A 49 -21.59 -20.87 -25.45
CA GLU A 49 -22.18 -20.65 -26.77
C GLU A 49 -22.44 -19.17 -27.09
N ARG A 50 -22.28 -18.28 -26.10
CA ARG A 50 -22.43 -16.83 -26.31
C ARG A 50 -21.16 -16.23 -26.89
N THR A 51 -21.30 -15.69 -28.09
CA THR A 51 -20.20 -14.99 -28.80
C THR A 51 -19.93 -13.56 -28.30
N ASP A 52 -20.78 -13.04 -27.41
CA ASP A 52 -20.68 -11.70 -26.80
C ASP A 52 -20.00 -11.70 -25.41
N CYS A 53 -19.50 -12.83 -24.97
CA CYS A 53 -18.69 -12.94 -23.77
C CYS A 53 -17.31 -12.33 -23.98
N TYR A 54 -17.11 -11.12 -23.49
CA TYR A 54 -15.84 -10.41 -23.62
C TYR A 54 -14.74 -11.05 -22.78
N GLU A 55 -13.83 -11.77 -23.41
CA GLU A 55 -12.44 -11.79 -22.95
C GLU A 55 -11.86 -10.39 -23.24
N ASN A 56 -11.21 -9.76 -22.26
CA ASN A 56 -10.57 -8.46 -22.48
C ASN A 56 -9.63 -8.56 -23.70
N PRO A 57 -9.98 -7.94 -24.85
CA PRO A 57 -9.22 -8.11 -26.10
C PRO A 57 -7.80 -7.55 -26.02
N ASN A 58 -7.48 -6.79 -24.95
CA ASN A 58 -6.14 -6.26 -24.68
C ASN A 58 -5.31 -7.15 -23.77
N ALA A 59 -5.86 -8.26 -23.26
CA ALA A 59 -5.13 -9.24 -22.46
C ALA A 59 -4.44 -10.27 -23.39
N THR A 60 -3.59 -9.80 -24.30
CA THR A 60 -2.66 -10.71 -24.96
C THR A 60 -1.63 -11.19 -23.96
N ALA A 61 -1.27 -12.48 -24.01
CA ALA A 61 -0.25 -13.08 -23.14
C ALA A 61 1.08 -12.29 -23.16
N SER A 62 1.39 -11.60 -24.24
CA SER A 62 2.54 -10.69 -24.35
C SER A 62 2.39 -9.39 -23.55
N GLY A 63 1.16 -8.91 -23.30
CA GLY A 63 0.91 -7.77 -22.42
C GLY A 63 1.03 -8.12 -20.93
N ILE A 64 0.89 -9.39 -20.59
CA ILE A 64 1.00 -9.87 -19.21
C ILE A 64 2.46 -9.81 -18.72
N TYR A 65 3.44 -10.03 -19.58
CA TYR A 65 4.85 -10.05 -19.21
C TYR A 65 5.61 -8.74 -19.51
N ARG A 66 5.11 -7.92 -20.44
CA ARG A 66 5.71 -6.62 -20.73
C ARG A 66 5.04 -5.53 -19.88
N GLY A 67 5.72 -5.09 -18.86
CA GLY A 67 5.30 -3.96 -18.03
C GLY A 67 4.72 -4.32 -16.67
N GLN A 68 4.64 -5.59 -16.29
CA GLN A 68 4.30 -5.95 -14.92
C GLN A 68 5.45 -5.60 -13.96
N MET A 69 5.11 -4.78 -12.98
CA MET A 69 6.07 -4.45 -11.93
C MET A 69 6.18 -5.64 -10.96
N PRO A 70 7.40 -6.02 -10.56
CA PRO A 70 7.59 -7.17 -9.69
C PRO A 70 6.85 -6.96 -8.36
N ILE A 71 6.02 -7.92 -8.02
CA ILE A 71 5.29 -7.98 -6.76
C ILE A 71 5.91 -8.98 -5.77
N GLY A 72 6.82 -9.83 -6.24
CA GLY A 72 7.45 -10.89 -5.45
C GLY A 72 6.41 -11.85 -4.86
N LEU A 73 6.54 -12.17 -3.58
CA LEU A 73 5.56 -12.97 -2.82
C LEU A 73 4.41 -12.15 -2.24
N THR A 74 4.25 -10.89 -2.67
CA THR A 74 3.21 -9.99 -2.17
C THR A 74 2.10 -9.81 -3.21
N SER A 75 0.93 -9.39 -2.77
CA SER A 75 -0.22 -9.15 -3.65
C SER A 75 -0.13 -7.85 -4.46
N HIS A 76 0.83 -6.96 -4.13
CA HIS A 76 0.96 -5.64 -4.76
C HIS A 76 2.39 -5.13 -4.67
N ARG A 77 2.86 -4.47 -5.74
CA ARG A 77 4.21 -3.87 -5.81
C ARG A 77 4.54 -2.92 -4.64
N GLY A 78 3.54 -2.21 -4.13
CA GLY A 78 3.70 -1.33 -2.96
C GLY A 78 4.10 -2.13 -1.73
N HIS A 79 3.48 -3.28 -1.48
CA HIS A 79 3.83 -4.18 -0.39
C HIS A 79 5.25 -4.73 -0.56
N ALA A 80 5.61 -5.18 -1.78
CA ALA A 80 6.97 -5.60 -2.10
C ALA A 80 7.99 -4.49 -1.80
N ALA A 81 7.66 -3.25 -2.19
CA ALA A 81 8.53 -2.10 -1.93
C ALA A 81 8.71 -1.83 -0.42
N GLY A 82 7.64 -1.95 0.37
CA GLY A 82 7.72 -1.81 1.82
C GLY A 82 8.62 -2.86 2.46
N VAL A 83 8.43 -4.14 2.10
CA VAL A 83 9.28 -5.25 2.57
C VAL A 83 10.75 -5.02 2.21
N LEU A 84 11.04 -4.71 0.94
CA LEU A 84 12.40 -4.47 0.45
C LEU A 84 13.05 -3.26 1.13
N ALA A 85 12.29 -2.19 1.37
CA ALA A 85 12.79 -1.02 2.07
C ALA A 85 13.17 -1.35 3.52
N LEU A 86 12.31 -2.06 4.26
CA LEU A 86 12.60 -2.43 5.64
C LEU A 86 13.78 -3.38 5.75
N LEU A 87 13.84 -4.43 4.92
CA LEU A 87 14.98 -5.37 4.90
C LEU A 87 16.27 -4.67 4.47
N GLY A 88 16.20 -3.76 3.48
CA GLY A 88 17.33 -2.92 3.08
C GLY A 88 17.84 -2.05 4.23
N LEU A 89 16.94 -1.48 5.04
CA LEU A 89 17.30 -0.68 6.23
C LEU A 89 17.93 -1.54 7.33
N VAL A 90 17.45 -2.78 7.52
CA VAL A 90 18.10 -3.73 8.44
C VAL A 90 19.52 -4.04 7.95
N ALA A 91 19.71 -4.36 6.66
CA ALA A 91 21.02 -4.62 6.08
C ALA A 91 21.96 -3.41 6.20
N ALA A 92 21.46 -2.20 5.93
CA ALA A 92 22.20 -0.96 6.10
C ALA A 92 22.63 -0.73 7.57
N GLY A 93 21.74 -0.95 8.53
CA GLY A 93 22.04 -0.83 9.95
C GLY A 93 23.09 -1.83 10.42
N LEU A 94 23.02 -3.09 9.96
CA LEU A 94 24.02 -4.11 10.22
C LEU A 94 25.37 -3.72 9.62
N TYR A 95 25.39 -3.25 8.38
CA TYR A 95 26.61 -2.78 7.71
C TYR A 95 27.26 -1.60 8.44
N LEU A 96 26.48 -0.62 8.88
CA LEU A 96 27.00 0.52 9.65
C LEU A 96 27.61 0.11 10.99
N ARG A 97 27.09 -0.94 11.62
CA ARG A 97 27.67 -1.50 12.85
C ARG A 97 28.97 -2.25 12.56
N SER A 98 28.96 -3.11 11.56
CA SER A 98 30.08 -3.97 11.17
C SER A 98 30.19 -3.99 9.65
N PRO A 99 31.02 -3.12 9.05
CA PRO A 99 31.18 -3.04 7.60
C PRO A 99 31.72 -4.33 7.02
N ARG A 100 30.84 -5.15 6.45
CA ARG A 100 31.16 -6.40 5.76
C ARG A 100 30.68 -6.30 4.30
N PRO A 101 31.49 -6.67 3.30
CA PRO A 101 31.13 -6.51 1.90
C PRO A 101 29.87 -7.28 1.53
N GLY A 102 29.60 -8.43 2.14
CA GLY A 102 28.36 -9.20 1.91
C GLY A 102 27.08 -8.45 2.32
N LEU A 103 27.12 -7.64 3.41
CA LEU A 103 25.99 -6.81 3.83
C LEU A 103 25.77 -5.65 2.86
N LEU A 104 26.85 -5.08 2.32
CA LEU A 104 26.76 -4.03 1.32
C LEU A 104 26.20 -4.57 -0.01
N LEU A 105 26.61 -5.77 -0.40
CA LEU A 105 26.07 -6.47 -1.57
C LEU A 105 24.56 -6.75 -1.38
N LEU A 106 24.18 -7.30 -0.22
CA LEU A 106 22.76 -7.57 0.10
C LEU A 106 21.92 -6.29 0.05
N PHE A 107 22.43 -5.19 0.61
CA PHE A 107 21.81 -3.88 0.51
C PHE A 107 21.65 -3.43 -0.95
N GLY A 108 22.70 -3.55 -1.76
CA GLY A 108 22.69 -3.17 -3.18
C GLY A 108 21.67 -3.96 -4.01
N LEU A 109 21.60 -5.28 -3.80
CA LEU A 109 20.60 -6.14 -4.44
C LEU A 109 19.18 -5.78 -4.00
N GLY A 110 18.98 -5.53 -2.71
CA GLY A 110 17.67 -5.05 -2.18
C GLY A 110 17.28 -3.69 -2.76
N ALA A 111 18.22 -2.75 -2.87
CA ALA A 111 18.00 -1.44 -3.49
C ALA A 111 17.68 -1.57 -4.98
N LEU A 112 18.37 -2.45 -5.72
CA LEU A 112 18.08 -2.73 -7.11
C LEU A 112 16.66 -3.30 -7.26
N ALA A 113 16.29 -4.30 -6.47
CA ALA A 113 14.94 -4.86 -6.48
C ALA A 113 13.87 -3.81 -6.14
N LEU A 114 14.18 -2.91 -5.20
CA LEU A 114 13.29 -1.80 -4.84
C LEU A 114 13.08 -0.82 -6.01
N TRP A 115 14.10 -0.52 -6.81
CA TRP A 115 13.96 0.30 -8.02
C TRP A 115 12.98 -0.33 -9.00
N PHE A 116 13.04 -1.64 -9.21
CA PHE A 116 12.13 -2.37 -10.09
C PHE A 116 10.66 -2.33 -9.63
N THR A 117 10.38 -2.15 -8.34
CA THR A 117 8.98 -1.97 -7.87
C THR A 117 8.35 -0.66 -8.37
N GLN A 118 9.17 0.32 -8.76
CA GLN A 118 8.76 1.65 -9.19
C GLN A 118 7.76 2.31 -8.22
N THR A 119 7.97 2.11 -6.91
CA THR A 119 7.08 2.58 -5.85
C THR A 119 7.76 3.68 -5.03
N ARG A 120 7.31 4.93 -5.24
CA ARG A 120 7.88 6.12 -4.56
C ARG A 120 7.86 6.04 -3.04
N GLY A 121 6.81 5.44 -2.45
CA GLY A 121 6.72 5.25 -1.00
C GLY A 121 7.83 4.38 -0.43
N GLY A 122 8.21 3.30 -1.13
CA GLY A 122 9.37 2.48 -0.74
C GLY A 122 10.69 3.22 -0.90
N TRP A 123 10.84 4.04 -1.95
CA TRP A 123 12.04 4.89 -2.13
C TRP A 123 12.15 5.92 -1.01
N LEU A 124 11.04 6.59 -0.67
CA LEU A 124 11.00 7.52 0.46
C LEU A 124 11.39 6.84 1.77
N ALA A 125 10.87 5.64 2.03
CA ALA A 125 11.18 4.88 3.24
C ALA A 125 12.67 4.56 3.34
N LEU A 126 13.29 4.02 2.28
CA LEU A 126 14.71 3.64 2.29
C LEU A 126 15.59 4.89 2.31
N TRP A 127 15.48 5.74 1.29
CA TRP A 127 16.40 6.85 1.09
C TRP A 127 16.18 8.00 2.08
N GLY A 128 14.91 8.28 2.42
CA GLY A 128 14.57 9.27 3.45
C GLY A 128 15.14 8.87 4.81
N THR A 129 15.00 7.61 5.21
CA THR A 129 15.57 7.12 6.48
C THR A 129 17.09 7.21 6.48
N LEU A 130 17.76 6.81 5.40
CA LEU A 130 19.21 6.88 5.29
C LEU A 130 19.72 8.33 5.29
N ALA A 131 19.00 9.25 4.65
CA ALA A 131 19.34 10.68 4.65
C ALA A 131 19.22 11.29 6.06
N LEU A 132 18.13 11.00 6.78
CA LEU A 132 17.95 11.43 8.17
C LEU A 132 19.04 10.86 9.08
N LEU A 133 19.40 9.59 8.89
CA LEU A 133 20.50 8.96 9.62
C LEU A 133 21.83 9.65 9.30
N ALA A 134 22.16 9.87 8.01
CA ALA A 134 23.40 10.52 7.61
C ALA A 134 23.52 11.92 8.25
N LEU A 135 22.44 12.70 8.25
CA LEU A 135 22.37 13.98 8.94
C LEU A 135 22.64 13.85 10.45
N GLY A 136 22.05 12.86 11.10
CA GLY A 136 22.33 12.57 12.52
C GLY A 136 23.78 12.14 12.80
N LEU A 137 24.40 11.40 11.86
CA LEU A 137 25.78 10.96 11.98
C LEU A 137 26.79 12.11 11.87
N THR A 138 26.50 13.16 11.08
CA THR A 138 27.40 14.34 10.98
C THR A 138 27.68 14.94 12.35
N TRP A 139 26.68 14.93 13.25
CA TRP A 139 26.78 15.56 14.56
C TRP A 139 27.22 14.58 15.64
N LYS A 140 26.71 13.35 15.63
CA LYS A 140 26.91 12.41 16.74
C LYS A 140 28.06 11.42 16.52
N ARG A 141 28.36 11.05 15.26
CA ARG A 141 29.32 10.01 14.92
C ARG A 141 29.98 10.24 13.55
N PRO A 142 30.76 11.32 13.35
CA PRO A 142 31.32 11.67 12.04
C PRO A 142 32.18 10.56 11.43
N GLY A 143 32.86 9.73 12.26
CA GLY A 143 33.64 8.58 11.77
C GLY A 143 32.83 7.49 11.05
N ARG A 144 31.48 7.52 11.19
CA ARG A 144 30.57 6.60 10.48
C ARG A 144 30.02 7.16 9.17
N LEU A 145 30.38 8.36 8.79
CA LEU A 145 29.95 8.95 7.51
C LEU A 145 30.50 8.19 6.29
N ARG A 146 31.74 7.72 6.34
CA ARG A 146 32.33 6.95 5.22
C ARG A 146 31.50 5.69 4.90
N PRO A 147 31.18 4.79 5.83
CA PRO A 147 30.31 3.67 5.54
C PRO A 147 28.87 4.09 5.16
N ALA A 148 28.35 5.19 5.68
CA ALA A 148 27.07 5.71 5.23
C ALA A 148 27.11 6.18 3.76
N LEU A 149 28.17 6.88 3.35
CA LEU A 149 28.39 7.28 1.96
C LEU A 149 28.50 6.06 1.02
N ALA A 150 29.11 4.95 1.49
CA ALA A 150 29.17 3.72 0.69
C ALA A 150 27.78 3.17 0.39
N LEU A 151 26.81 3.25 1.33
CA LEU A 151 25.43 2.86 1.07
C LEU A 151 24.78 3.74 -0.01
N PHE A 152 24.99 5.06 0.02
CA PHE A 152 24.49 5.95 -1.03
C PHE A 152 25.13 5.69 -2.38
N LEU A 153 26.44 5.42 -2.41
CA LEU A 153 27.15 5.08 -3.64
C LEU A 153 26.62 3.78 -4.26
N VAL A 154 26.48 2.71 -3.45
CA VAL A 154 25.89 1.45 -3.91
C VAL A 154 24.45 1.63 -4.36
N GLY A 155 23.69 2.47 -3.68
CA GLY A 155 22.35 2.84 -4.11
C GLY A 155 22.32 3.57 -5.45
N ALA A 156 23.23 4.51 -5.68
CA ALA A 156 23.36 5.20 -6.96
C ALA A 156 23.78 4.24 -8.09
N LEU A 157 24.72 3.32 -7.80
CA LEU A 157 25.12 2.26 -8.75
C LEU A 157 23.95 1.32 -9.06
N SER A 158 23.16 0.93 -8.05
CA SER A 158 21.96 0.10 -8.28
C SER A 158 20.92 0.84 -9.14
N TYR A 159 20.75 2.15 -8.98
CA TYR A 159 19.90 2.96 -9.83
C TYR A 159 20.42 3.04 -11.26
N GLY A 160 21.72 3.28 -11.44
CA GLY A 160 22.35 3.27 -12.77
C GLY A 160 22.17 1.93 -13.48
N LEU A 161 22.35 0.82 -12.75
CA LEU A 161 22.08 -0.52 -13.29
C LEU A 161 20.60 -0.71 -13.67
N TYR A 162 19.66 -0.26 -12.81
CA TYR A 162 18.24 -0.27 -13.12
C TYR A 162 17.93 0.48 -14.44
N LEU A 163 18.52 1.67 -14.64
CA LEU A 163 18.32 2.44 -15.87
C LEU A 163 18.93 1.73 -17.09
N ALA A 164 20.12 1.17 -16.96
CA ALA A 164 20.77 0.42 -18.04
C ALA A 164 19.95 -0.81 -18.46
N LEU A 165 19.44 -1.58 -17.48
CA LEU A 165 18.56 -2.73 -17.73
C LEU A 165 17.23 -2.28 -18.37
N GLY A 166 16.73 -1.11 -18.01
CA GLY A 166 15.56 -0.52 -18.65
C GLY A 166 15.78 -0.22 -20.13
N GLN A 167 16.96 0.34 -20.49
CA GLN A 167 17.34 0.58 -21.89
C GLN A 167 17.47 -0.74 -22.69
N MET A 168 17.86 -1.82 -22.01
CA MET A 168 17.92 -3.17 -22.62
C MET A 168 16.53 -3.85 -22.73
N GLY A 169 15.44 -3.15 -22.35
CA GLY A 169 14.08 -3.66 -22.48
C GLY A 169 13.65 -4.61 -21.37
N VAL A 170 14.42 -4.70 -20.25
CA VAL A 170 14.03 -5.55 -19.11
C VAL A 170 12.77 -5.01 -18.43
N GLN A 171 12.72 -3.69 -18.21
CA GLN A 171 11.53 -3.00 -17.71
C GLN A 171 11.65 -1.50 -18.01
N GLU A 172 10.63 -0.92 -18.64
CA GLU A 172 10.61 0.52 -18.87
C GLU A 172 10.42 1.29 -17.53
N PRO A 173 11.24 2.32 -17.29
CA PRO A 173 11.04 3.20 -16.15
C PRO A 173 9.67 3.88 -16.21
N ARG A 174 8.94 3.83 -15.10
CA ARG A 174 7.63 4.47 -15.02
C ARG A 174 7.77 5.97 -15.15
N ARG A 175 7.07 6.55 -16.10
CA ARG A 175 6.87 8.00 -16.16
C ARG A 175 5.85 8.40 -15.09
N PHE A 176 6.23 9.33 -14.24
CA PHE A 176 5.30 9.93 -13.28
C PHE A 176 4.76 11.24 -13.89
N PRO A 177 3.48 11.56 -13.65
CA PRO A 177 2.98 12.89 -13.99
C PRO A 177 3.87 13.97 -13.39
N GLU A 178 4.01 15.10 -14.06
CA GLU A 178 4.72 16.25 -13.53
C GLU A 178 3.98 16.83 -12.33
N LEU A 179 4.75 17.40 -11.39
CA LEU A 179 4.17 18.11 -10.26
C LEU A 179 3.74 19.50 -10.75
N GLY A 180 2.43 19.65 -10.94
CA GLY A 180 1.85 20.93 -11.35
C GLY A 180 1.34 21.76 -10.17
N ALA A 181 0.96 23.01 -10.47
CA ALA A 181 0.50 23.96 -9.46
C ALA A 181 -0.96 23.75 -9.03
N SER A 182 -1.78 23.08 -9.85
CA SER A 182 -3.18 22.82 -9.53
C SER A 182 -3.33 21.61 -8.61
N PHE A 183 -4.43 21.56 -7.84
CA PHE A 183 -4.76 20.40 -7.01
C PHE A 183 -4.90 19.12 -7.86
N ALA A 184 -5.49 19.21 -9.04
CA ALA A 184 -5.67 18.07 -9.94
C ALA A 184 -4.32 17.48 -10.40
N GLU A 185 -3.36 18.32 -10.79
CA GLU A 185 -2.02 17.90 -11.19
C GLU A 185 -1.24 17.32 -10.00
N ALA A 186 -1.28 17.97 -8.84
CA ALA A 186 -0.66 17.46 -7.62
C ALA A 186 -1.28 16.13 -7.18
N ASN A 187 -2.60 15.97 -7.33
CA ASN A 187 -3.31 14.73 -7.04
C ASN A 187 -2.90 13.63 -8.04
N ALA A 188 -2.81 13.93 -9.33
CA ALA A 188 -2.30 12.99 -10.34
C ALA A 188 -0.85 12.59 -10.04
N TYR A 189 0.01 13.56 -9.69
CA TYR A 189 1.38 13.29 -9.24
C TYR A 189 1.40 12.36 -8.03
N SER A 190 0.56 12.58 -7.03
CA SER A 190 0.46 11.72 -5.84
C SER A 190 -0.21 10.37 -6.09
N SER A 191 -0.65 10.07 -7.32
CA SER A 191 -1.44 8.89 -7.68
C SER A 191 -2.80 8.84 -6.96
N GLY A 192 -3.47 9.99 -6.85
CA GLY A 192 -4.79 10.12 -6.24
C GLY A 192 -4.80 10.26 -4.72
N ARG A 193 -3.62 10.24 -4.06
CA ARG A 193 -3.57 10.24 -2.59
C ARG A 193 -4.03 11.53 -1.94
N LEU A 194 -3.78 12.69 -2.58
CA LEU A 194 -4.23 13.97 -2.02
C LEU A 194 -5.74 14.03 -1.87
N GLU A 195 -6.47 13.49 -2.85
CA GLU A 195 -7.92 13.39 -2.77
C GLU A 195 -8.37 12.46 -1.63
N LEU A 196 -7.72 11.29 -1.48
CA LEU A 196 -7.99 10.39 -0.36
C LEU A 196 -7.74 11.06 0.98
N TRP A 197 -6.66 11.84 1.10
CA TRP A 197 -6.32 12.57 2.33
C TRP A 197 -7.31 13.69 2.60
N ARG A 198 -7.72 14.45 1.57
CA ARG A 198 -8.75 15.48 1.68
C ARG A 198 -10.05 14.90 2.27
N LYS A 199 -10.52 13.77 1.74
CA LYS A 199 -11.72 13.08 2.22
C LYS A 199 -11.53 12.49 3.62
N ALA A 200 -10.37 11.92 3.92
CA ALA A 200 -10.04 11.44 5.25
C ALA A 200 -10.11 12.56 6.30
N LEU A 201 -9.49 13.71 5.99
CA LEU A 201 -9.50 14.88 6.86
C LEU A 201 -10.91 15.48 7.03
N ALA A 202 -11.75 15.47 5.99
CA ALA A 202 -13.15 15.93 6.06
C ALA A 202 -14.00 15.01 6.95
N ALA A 203 -13.69 13.71 7.02
CA ALA A 203 -14.43 12.75 7.84
C ALA A 203 -13.98 12.70 9.32
N LEU A 204 -12.76 13.16 9.61
CA LEU A 204 -12.16 13.10 10.96
C LEU A 204 -12.97 13.86 12.02
N PRO A 205 -13.48 15.10 11.78
CA PRO A 205 -14.25 15.86 12.76
C PRO A 205 -15.57 15.20 13.17
N LEU A 206 -16.09 14.28 12.39
CA LEU A 206 -17.35 13.61 12.69
C LEU A 206 -17.26 12.66 13.87
N ARG A 207 -16.07 12.03 14.08
CA ARG A 207 -15.78 11.18 15.24
C ARG A 207 -14.33 11.35 15.72
N PRO A 208 -13.96 12.53 16.25
CA PRO A 208 -12.55 12.87 16.46
C PRO A 208 -11.89 12.08 17.60
N TRP A 209 -12.63 11.73 18.65
CA TRP A 209 -12.03 11.20 19.88
C TRP A 209 -11.72 9.71 19.84
N LEU A 210 -12.68 8.88 19.41
CA LEU A 210 -12.58 7.41 19.38
C LEU A 210 -12.60 6.82 17.98
N GLY A 211 -12.77 7.65 16.94
CA GLY A 211 -12.81 7.22 15.55
C GLY A 211 -14.04 6.39 15.19
N TRP A 212 -13.93 5.67 14.09
CA TRP A 212 -15.00 4.88 13.48
C TRP A 212 -14.89 3.37 13.77
N GLY A 213 -13.87 2.94 14.51
CA GLY A 213 -13.54 1.55 14.75
C GLY A 213 -12.66 0.96 13.66
N PHE A 214 -12.52 -0.37 13.65
CA PHE A 214 -11.70 -1.09 12.68
C PHE A 214 -12.09 -0.71 11.24
N ASP A 215 -11.10 -0.53 10.36
CA ASP A 215 -11.27 -0.03 8.98
C ASP A 215 -12.02 1.33 8.92
N GLY A 216 -11.67 2.22 9.85
CA GLY A 216 -12.37 3.47 10.07
C GLY A 216 -12.55 4.33 8.83
N TYR A 217 -11.62 4.32 7.87
CA TYR A 217 -11.77 5.09 6.64
C TYR A 217 -12.89 4.54 5.74
N ALA A 218 -13.00 3.23 5.58
CA ALA A 218 -14.10 2.64 4.82
C ALA A 218 -15.47 3.03 5.39
N ARG A 219 -15.59 3.06 6.73
CA ARG A 219 -16.81 3.47 7.43
C ARG A 219 -17.08 4.97 7.36
N ALA A 220 -16.02 5.77 7.37
CA ALA A 220 -16.09 7.23 7.33
C ALA A 220 -16.31 7.76 5.91
N SER A 221 -15.81 7.06 4.89
CA SER A 221 -15.78 7.54 3.51
C SER A 221 -17.16 7.91 2.94
N PRO A 222 -18.28 7.23 3.24
CA PRO A 222 -19.58 7.64 2.75
C PRO A 222 -19.99 9.06 3.18
N HIS A 223 -19.49 9.55 4.32
CA HIS A 223 -19.78 10.91 4.82
C HIS A 223 -18.91 12.01 4.18
N ALA A 224 -17.81 11.63 3.53
CA ALA A 224 -16.88 12.56 2.90
C ALA A 224 -17.00 12.57 1.37
N VAL A 225 -18.01 11.88 0.84
CA VAL A 225 -18.30 11.74 -0.60
C VAL A 225 -19.33 12.75 -1.02
N ASP A 226 -19.08 13.45 -2.12
CA ASP A 226 -20.07 14.26 -2.81
C ASP A 226 -20.88 13.39 -3.79
N TRP A 227 -21.90 12.73 -3.26
CA TRP A 227 -22.74 11.78 -4.00
C TRP A 227 -23.47 12.38 -5.21
N ASN A 228 -23.71 13.68 -5.19
CA ASN A 228 -24.46 14.37 -6.25
C ASN A 228 -23.56 15.14 -7.22
N GLY A 229 -22.28 15.29 -6.90
CA GLY A 229 -21.29 16.02 -7.68
C GLY A 229 -20.15 15.15 -8.20
N GLU A 230 -18.93 15.42 -7.74
CA GLU A 230 -17.72 14.79 -8.28
C GLU A 230 -17.65 13.26 -8.10
N ASP A 231 -18.31 12.71 -7.09
CA ASP A 231 -18.32 11.30 -6.75
C ASP A 231 -19.57 10.54 -7.20
N ARG A 232 -20.45 11.18 -7.98
CA ARG A 232 -21.70 10.56 -8.47
C ARG A 232 -21.50 9.21 -9.16
N ARG A 233 -20.31 8.95 -9.68
CA ARG A 233 -19.94 7.67 -10.31
C ARG A 233 -20.04 6.46 -9.37
N PHE A 234 -20.03 6.69 -8.05
CA PHE A 234 -20.17 5.65 -7.04
C PHE A 234 -21.61 5.42 -6.61
N VAL A 235 -22.55 6.25 -7.07
CA VAL A 235 -23.97 6.03 -6.81
C VAL A 235 -24.43 4.81 -7.59
N PRO A 236 -25.07 3.81 -6.93
CA PRO A 236 -25.64 2.67 -7.63
C PRO A 236 -26.60 3.09 -8.75
N ALA A 237 -26.45 2.47 -9.92
CA ALA A 237 -27.21 2.85 -11.10
C ALA A 237 -28.76 2.72 -10.95
N ALA A 238 -29.22 1.96 -9.96
CA ALA A 238 -30.64 1.81 -9.66
C ALA A 238 -31.24 3.01 -8.92
N LEU A 239 -30.40 3.93 -8.39
CA LEU A 239 -30.87 5.13 -7.69
C LEU A 239 -30.96 6.32 -8.64
N SER A 240 -32.00 7.12 -8.46
CA SER A 240 -32.17 8.39 -9.15
C SER A 240 -31.51 9.52 -8.36
N LEU A 241 -30.84 10.45 -9.06
CA LEU A 241 -30.29 11.65 -8.41
C LEU A 241 -31.39 12.71 -8.18
N PRO A 242 -31.25 13.54 -7.14
CA PRO A 242 -30.20 13.53 -6.12
C PRO A 242 -30.42 12.46 -5.05
N VAL A 243 -29.32 11.89 -4.54
CA VAL A 243 -29.38 10.95 -3.41
C VAL A 243 -28.97 11.62 -2.10
N ARG A 244 -29.45 11.08 -0.99
CA ARG A 244 -29.05 11.49 0.36
C ARG A 244 -28.50 10.30 1.15
N LEU A 245 -27.50 10.53 1.99
CA LEU A 245 -26.98 9.53 2.92
C LEU A 245 -27.89 9.49 4.15
N VAL A 246 -28.44 8.32 4.46
CA VAL A 246 -29.30 8.10 5.62
C VAL A 246 -28.77 6.93 6.44
N GLN A 247 -28.96 6.99 7.76
CA GLN A 247 -28.63 5.86 8.63
C GLN A 247 -29.88 5.03 8.89
N GLY A 248 -29.80 3.70 8.67
CA GLY A 248 -30.86 2.76 8.99
C GLY A 248 -30.91 2.41 10.48
N GLU A 249 -31.98 1.74 10.91
CA GLU A 249 -32.14 1.23 12.28
C GLU A 249 -31.07 0.18 12.63
N ASP A 250 -30.55 -0.55 11.66
CA ASP A 250 -29.45 -1.48 11.74
C ASP A 250 -28.08 -0.80 11.89
N ARG A 251 -28.06 0.54 11.97
CA ARG A 251 -26.85 1.38 12.05
C ARG A 251 -25.97 1.35 10.80
N LEU A 252 -26.42 0.77 9.70
CA LEU A 252 -25.77 0.85 8.40
C LEU A 252 -26.16 2.17 7.70
N PHE A 253 -25.35 2.57 6.72
CA PHE A 253 -25.58 3.76 5.92
C PHE A 253 -26.14 3.36 4.56
N TYR A 254 -27.16 4.08 4.13
CA TYR A 254 -27.87 3.88 2.87
C TYR A 254 -27.86 5.15 2.06
N LEU A 255 -27.84 5.01 0.74
CA LEU A 255 -28.21 6.08 -0.17
C LEU A 255 -29.70 5.95 -0.45
N GLU A 256 -30.43 7.03 -0.25
CA GLU A 256 -31.87 7.12 -0.51
C GLU A 256 -32.12 8.12 -1.64
N ASP A 257 -32.89 7.73 -2.62
CA ASP A 257 -33.28 8.56 -3.75
C ASP A 257 -34.62 9.28 -3.49
N PRO A 258 -35.06 10.21 -4.37
CA PRO A 258 -36.33 10.92 -4.20
C PRO A 258 -37.58 10.04 -4.22
N THR A 259 -37.49 8.81 -4.74
CA THR A 259 -38.61 7.85 -4.74
C THR A 259 -38.71 7.08 -3.43
N GLY A 260 -37.73 7.23 -2.53
CA GLY A 260 -37.63 6.48 -1.28
C GLY A 260 -36.91 5.13 -1.41
N LEU A 261 -36.38 4.81 -2.60
CA LEU A 261 -35.55 3.61 -2.77
C LEU A 261 -34.27 3.79 -2.00
N ARG A 262 -33.92 2.77 -1.19
CA ARG A 262 -32.71 2.73 -0.37
C ARG A 262 -31.81 1.60 -0.78
N LEU A 263 -30.54 1.91 -1.04
CA LEU A 263 -29.51 0.91 -1.24
C LEU A 263 -28.37 1.16 -0.25
N LEU A 264 -27.70 0.09 0.18
CA LEU A 264 -26.55 0.20 1.05
C LEU A 264 -25.52 1.13 0.43
N ALA A 265 -25.09 2.13 1.19
CA ALA A 265 -24.10 3.09 0.71
C ALA A 265 -22.77 2.37 0.48
N PRO A 266 -22.21 2.44 -0.73
CA PRO A 266 -20.89 1.87 -0.98
C PRO A 266 -19.84 2.59 -0.16
N ALA A 267 -18.73 1.91 0.14
CA ALA A 267 -17.52 2.51 0.70
C ALA A 267 -16.52 2.77 -0.45
N PRO A 268 -16.57 3.92 -1.13
CA PRO A 268 -15.78 4.17 -2.32
C PRO A 268 -14.28 4.13 -2.05
N TYR A 269 -13.92 4.40 -0.80
CA TYR A 269 -12.54 4.51 -0.37
C TYR A 269 -12.32 3.63 0.87
N ALA A 270 -11.57 2.54 0.71
CA ALA A 270 -11.29 1.61 1.80
C ALA A 270 -10.14 2.07 2.70
N LYS A 271 -9.14 2.75 2.12
CA LYS A 271 -7.91 3.17 2.81
C LYS A 271 -7.47 4.56 2.34
N ALA A 272 -6.95 5.37 3.25
CA ALA A 272 -6.40 6.68 2.94
C ALA A 272 -5.03 6.62 2.24
N HIS A 273 -4.40 5.44 2.16
CA HIS A 273 -3.01 5.31 1.74
C HIS A 273 -2.07 6.20 2.56
N ASN A 274 -2.37 6.31 3.84
CA ASN A 274 -1.60 7.00 4.86
C ASN A 274 -1.91 6.36 6.22
N LEU A 275 -0.92 5.69 6.78
CA LEU A 275 -1.04 4.97 8.05
C LEU A 275 -1.63 5.84 9.17
N PHE A 276 -1.20 7.09 9.26
CA PHE A 276 -1.61 7.98 10.35
C PHE A 276 -3.06 8.44 10.19
N LEU A 277 -3.51 8.72 8.96
CA LEU A 277 -4.91 9.08 8.71
C LEU A 277 -5.82 7.87 8.90
N ASP A 278 -5.42 6.69 8.43
CA ASP A 278 -6.17 5.44 8.65
C ASP A 278 -6.27 5.13 10.15
N LEU A 279 -5.18 5.33 10.90
CA LEU A 279 -5.16 5.18 12.36
C LEU A 279 -6.12 6.16 13.05
N LEU A 280 -6.01 7.46 12.74
CA LEU A 280 -6.86 8.49 13.34
C LEU A 280 -8.34 8.26 13.04
N LEU A 281 -8.69 7.84 11.82
CA LEU A 281 -10.08 7.51 11.50
C LEU A 281 -10.55 6.25 12.21
N SER A 282 -9.66 5.30 12.49
CA SER A 282 -10.03 4.05 13.17
C SER A 282 -10.19 4.21 14.67
N VAL A 283 -9.23 4.85 15.35
CA VAL A 283 -9.18 4.91 16.83
C VAL A 283 -9.25 6.33 17.40
N GLY A 284 -9.44 7.32 16.54
CA GLY A 284 -9.53 8.73 16.93
C GLY A 284 -8.21 9.31 17.44
N VAL A 285 -8.29 10.55 17.91
CA VAL A 285 -7.14 11.29 18.45
C VAL A 285 -6.58 10.62 19.72
N LEU A 286 -7.43 10.06 20.58
CA LEU A 286 -7.00 9.40 21.79
C LEU A 286 -6.20 8.14 21.50
N GLY A 287 -6.70 7.26 20.64
CA GLY A 287 -5.98 6.06 20.22
C GLY A 287 -4.72 6.38 19.42
N GLY A 288 -4.78 7.38 18.54
CA GLY A 288 -3.62 7.88 17.79
C GLY A 288 -2.53 8.41 18.69
N ALA A 289 -2.88 9.21 19.71
CA ALA A 289 -1.93 9.70 20.71
C ALA A 289 -1.30 8.55 21.51
N ALA A 290 -2.10 7.60 21.97
CA ALA A 290 -1.60 6.42 22.68
C ALA A 290 -0.61 5.61 21.81
N TYR A 291 -0.93 5.42 20.53
CA TYR A 291 -0.04 4.75 19.58
C TYR A 291 1.28 5.51 19.41
N LEU A 292 1.24 6.83 19.24
CA LEU A 292 2.45 7.66 19.09
C LEU A 292 3.29 7.67 20.38
N LEU A 293 2.67 7.70 21.54
CA LEU A 293 3.36 7.62 22.83
C LEU A 293 4.06 6.26 23.00
N TRP A 294 3.35 5.17 22.71
CA TRP A 294 3.91 3.81 22.73
C TRP A 294 5.09 3.67 21.77
N LEU A 295 4.95 4.14 20.56
CA LEU A 295 5.99 4.13 19.54
C LEU A 295 7.20 4.99 19.96
N GLY A 296 6.95 6.19 20.51
CA GLY A 296 8.00 7.07 21.04
C GLY A 296 8.74 6.43 22.21
N ALA A 297 8.04 5.74 23.11
CA ALA A 297 8.65 5.02 24.24
C ALA A 297 9.56 3.87 23.74
N ALA A 298 9.14 3.15 22.70
CA ALA A 298 9.96 2.10 22.10
C ALA A 298 11.20 2.68 21.37
N LEU A 299 11.03 3.76 20.61
CA LEU A 299 12.12 4.42 19.88
C LEU A 299 13.16 5.05 20.84
N ARG A 300 12.77 5.47 22.05
CA ARG A 300 13.72 5.94 23.08
C ARG A 300 14.72 4.86 23.51
N GLN A 301 14.39 3.58 23.29
CA GLN A 301 15.29 2.47 23.59
C GLN A 301 16.27 2.15 22.44
N ALA A 302 16.20 2.96 21.36
CA ALA A 302 17.14 2.82 20.25
C ALA A 302 18.57 3.12 20.70
N SER A 303 19.47 2.20 20.41
CA SER A 303 20.89 2.33 20.65
C SER A 303 21.67 1.93 19.40
N TRP A 304 22.99 2.14 19.41
CA TRP A 304 23.82 1.72 18.28
C TRP A 304 23.77 0.22 18.06
N ALA A 305 23.65 -0.58 19.12
CA ALA A 305 23.49 -2.04 19.03
C ALA A 305 22.17 -2.44 18.34
N LYS A 306 21.14 -1.62 18.47
CA LYS A 306 19.79 -1.85 17.90
C LYS A 306 19.54 -1.04 16.64
N LEU A 307 20.57 -0.40 16.06
CA LEU A 307 20.44 0.46 14.88
C LEU A 307 19.66 -0.17 13.72
N PRO A 308 19.86 -1.44 13.33
CA PRO A 308 19.12 -2.06 12.24
C PRO A 308 17.60 -2.00 12.43
N PHE A 309 17.16 -2.27 13.64
CA PHE A 309 15.73 -2.26 13.99
C PHE A 309 15.16 -0.83 14.09
N ALA A 310 15.94 0.10 14.64
CA ALA A 310 15.57 1.50 14.68
C ALA A 310 15.37 2.08 13.27
N LEU A 311 16.25 1.72 12.33
CA LEU A 311 16.11 2.14 10.94
C LEU A 311 14.89 1.51 10.27
N ALA A 312 14.61 0.22 10.51
CA ALA A 312 13.42 -0.44 9.97
C ALA A 312 12.13 0.23 10.49
N VAL A 313 12.05 0.54 11.79
CA VAL A 313 10.88 1.25 12.36
C VAL A 313 10.77 2.66 11.77
N ALA A 314 11.85 3.42 11.67
CA ALA A 314 11.83 4.75 11.06
C ALA A 314 11.40 4.67 9.58
N GLY A 315 11.90 3.69 8.83
CA GLY A 315 11.49 3.44 7.45
C GLY A 315 10.02 3.08 7.32
N TYR A 316 9.49 2.27 8.23
CA TYR A 316 8.07 1.95 8.27
C TYR A 316 7.20 3.20 8.47
N LEU A 317 7.60 4.12 9.34
CA LEU A 317 6.89 5.37 9.55
C LEU A 317 6.90 6.27 8.30
N LEU A 318 8.05 6.38 7.64
CA LEU A 318 8.13 7.13 6.37
C LEU A 318 7.33 6.46 5.24
N TYR A 319 7.36 5.12 5.17
CA TYR A 319 6.52 4.36 4.26
C TYR A 319 5.03 4.60 4.55
N GLY A 320 4.65 4.62 5.82
CA GLY A 320 3.29 4.87 6.29
C GLY A 320 2.73 6.25 5.93
N LEU A 321 3.57 7.24 5.60
CA LEU A 321 3.10 8.53 5.07
C LEU A 321 2.39 8.38 3.71
N THR A 322 2.71 7.33 2.96
CA THR A 322 2.19 7.12 1.60
C THR A 322 1.53 5.76 1.42
N TRP A 323 1.41 4.99 2.49
CA TRP A 323 0.83 3.65 2.48
C TRP A 323 0.08 3.36 3.78
N TYR A 324 -0.65 2.27 3.82
CA TYR A 324 -1.44 1.81 4.97
C TYR A 324 -0.87 0.51 5.54
N ASP A 325 -1.40 0.06 6.68
CA ASP A 325 -1.06 -1.22 7.26
C ASP A 325 -1.35 -2.38 6.30
N SER A 326 -0.40 -3.29 6.20
CA SER A 326 -0.54 -4.47 5.37
C SER A 326 0.06 -5.70 6.05
N VAL A 327 -0.53 -6.85 5.78
CA VAL A 327 -0.06 -8.15 6.30
C VAL A 327 1.37 -8.50 5.87
N HIS A 328 1.91 -7.81 4.88
CA HIS A 328 3.26 -8.05 4.38
C HIS A 328 4.33 -7.20 5.06
N VAL A 329 4.01 -5.95 5.42
CA VAL A 329 4.98 -4.96 5.91
C VAL A 329 4.85 -4.75 7.41
N THR A 330 3.64 -4.63 7.94
CA THR A 330 3.38 -4.32 9.34
C THR A 330 3.98 -5.36 10.30
N PRO A 331 3.91 -6.69 10.06
CA PRO A 331 4.55 -7.66 10.94
C PRO A 331 6.06 -7.49 11.04
N LEU A 332 6.74 -7.13 9.95
CA LEU A 332 8.19 -6.87 9.97
C LEU A 332 8.52 -5.64 10.81
N ALA A 333 7.72 -4.59 10.73
CA ALA A 333 7.87 -3.40 11.56
C ALA A 333 7.63 -3.71 13.03
N LEU A 334 6.64 -4.53 13.36
CA LEU A 334 6.34 -4.96 14.73
C LEU A 334 7.46 -5.85 15.30
N LEU A 335 8.03 -6.75 14.51
CA LEU A 335 9.20 -7.53 14.90
C LEU A 335 10.41 -6.62 15.19
N ALA A 336 10.67 -5.63 14.31
CA ALA A 336 11.72 -4.65 14.54
C ALA A 336 11.47 -3.83 15.81
N LEU A 337 10.23 -3.43 16.06
CA LEU A 337 9.83 -2.71 17.26
C LEU A 337 9.99 -3.57 18.52
N GLY A 338 9.60 -4.85 18.46
CA GLY A 338 9.85 -5.82 19.53
C GLY A 338 11.34 -5.96 19.84
N ALA A 339 12.19 -6.01 18.80
CA ALA A 339 13.64 -6.06 18.99
C ALA A 339 14.23 -4.79 19.61
N LEU A 340 13.61 -3.61 19.43
CA LEU A 340 14.03 -2.38 20.10
C LEU A 340 13.82 -2.43 21.60
N VAL A 341 12.74 -3.05 22.07
CA VAL A 341 12.41 -3.09 23.50
C VAL A 341 13.07 -4.24 24.27
N THR A 342 13.74 -5.18 23.59
CA THR A 342 14.51 -6.26 24.24
C THR A 342 15.74 -5.69 24.97
N ARG A 343 16.27 -6.43 25.96
CA ARG A 343 17.49 -6.03 26.68
C ARG A 343 18.69 -5.96 25.73
N GLU A 344 19.55 -4.97 25.92
CA GLU A 344 20.67 -4.68 25.03
C GLU A 344 21.73 -5.80 25.02
N GLU A 345 21.85 -6.53 26.13
CA GLU A 345 22.77 -7.65 26.30
C GLU A 345 22.60 -8.71 25.22
N VAL A 346 21.37 -8.94 24.77
CA VAL A 346 21.04 -9.88 23.69
C VAL A 346 21.73 -9.49 22.37
N TRP A 347 22.01 -8.21 22.16
CA TRP A 347 22.52 -7.68 20.89
C TRP A 347 24.00 -7.31 20.90
N ARG A 348 24.66 -7.37 22.05
CA ARG A 348 26.10 -7.03 22.19
C ARG A 348 27.03 -8.15 21.74
N GLY A 349 26.56 -9.40 21.72
CA GLY A 349 27.33 -10.58 21.33
C GLY A 349 27.09 -11.06 19.89
N ALA A 350 26.19 -10.44 19.17
CA ALA A 350 25.88 -10.70 17.77
C ALA A 350 26.48 -9.59 16.90
#